data_c4377c727dd2957cb200a83b5c7e5505
#
_entry.id   c4377c727dd2957cb200a83b5c7e5505
#
_cell.length_a   1.000
_cell.length_b   1.000
_cell.length_c   1.000
_cell.angle_alpha   90.00
_cell.angle_beta   90.00
_cell.angle_gamma   90.00
#
_symmetry.space_group_name_H-M   'P 1'
#
loop_
_entity.id
_entity.type
_entity.pdbx_description
1 polymer ?
#
loop_
_entity_poly.entity_id
_entity_poly.type
_entity_poly.pdbx_seq_one_letter_code
_entity_poly.pdbx_strand_id
1 'polypeptide(L)'
;MKRTLLIWASMACMTVHSVTAQDAAVNKIIEIGQTDNQVMDHLDVLTNRIGGRVIGSNAYDNAVEWVASKFTEWGLEVELQEAGTLPVGFNRGPWFGKLLGENGMELHFVTPSYTAGTKGVQRGHVLQEPLTQSEFDRMKGQLKGAWVLINGKNVGWPVDRSAKGDSIRAAIISENNETAKKNRQIMEDNWRNNTDNPLLPLKEDVPALFYKQMCEAGVLGFIQSATVPLRALYDKAIIHDPTFTFDNLPEVCDIKLDEHQYAAIKK
;
A
#
# COMPACT_ATOMS: atom_id res chain seq x y z
N MET A 1 -35.19 -59.79 32.17
CA MET A 1 -34.39 -58.83 32.96
C MET A 1 -32.87 -58.96 32.73
N LYS A 2 -32.26 -60.13 32.60
CA LYS A 2 -30.77 -60.25 32.43
C LYS A 2 -30.24 -59.76 31.04
N ARG A 3 -31.01 -59.82 29.95
CA ARG A 3 -30.59 -59.37 28.61
C ARG A 3 -30.61 -57.84 28.44
N THR A 4 -31.52 -57.13 29.08
CA THR A 4 -31.63 -55.68 29.09
C THR A 4 -30.49 -55.00 29.87
N LEU A 5 -30.06 -55.63 30.95
CA LEU A 5 -28.94 -55.10 31.77
C LEU A 5 -27.58 -55.15 30.99
N LEU A 6 -27.37 -56.18 30.14
CA LEU A 6 -26.17 -56.31 29.34
C LEU A 6 -26.09 -55.25 28.21
N ILE A 7 -27.25 -54.87 27.62
CA ILE A 7 -27.30 -53.81 26.59
C ILE A 7 -26.99 -52.43 27.19
N TRP A 8 -27.51 -52.15 28.39
CA TRP A 8 -27.20 -50.90 29.10
C TRP A 8 -25.74 -50.82 29.56
N ALA A 9 -25.12 -51.92 29.97
CA ALA A 9 -23.71 -51.95 30.34
C ALA A 9 -22.77 -51.75 29.13
N SER A 10 -23.10 -52.29 27.94
CA SER A 10 -22.31 -52.06 26.74
C SER A 10 -22.48 -50.65 26.20
N MET A 11 -23.63 -50.02 26.31
CA MET A 11 -23.85 -48.63 25.89
C MET A 11 -23.17 -47.63 26.81
N ALA A 12 -23.11 -47.88 28.14
CA ALA A 12 -22.36 -47.05 29.10
C ALA A 12 -20.84 -47.15 28.87
N CYS A 13 -20.28 -48.31 28.48
CA CYS A 13 -18.88 -48.43 28.16
C CYS A 13 -18.48 -47.66 26.87
N MET A 14 -19.35 -47.58 25.86
CA MET A 14 -19.05 -46.83 24.63
C MET A 14 -19.01 -45.29 24.86
N THR A 15 -19.85 -44.78 25.74
CA THR A 15 -19.86 -43.34 26.05
C THR A 15 -18.62 -42.88 26.86
N VAL A 16 -18.14 -43.72 27.77
CA VAL A 16 -16.96 -43.42 28.56
C VAL A 16 -15.68 -43.41 27.73
N HIS A 17 -15.56 -44.28 26.73
CA HIS A 17 -14.39 -44.29 25.86
C HIS A 17 -14.31 -43.08 24.94
N SER A 18 -15.43 -42.51 24.53
CA SER A 18 -15.46 -41.31 23.68
C SER A 18 -14.98 -40.06 24.45
N VAL A 19 -15.36 -39.90 25.69
CA VAL A 19 -14.96 -38.76 26.53
C VAL A 19 -13.48 -38.84 26.87
N THR A 20 -12.96 -39.98 27.27
CA THR A 20 -11.53 -40.14 27.60
C THR A 20 -10.59 -39.98 26.39
N ALA A 21 -11.01 -40.38 25.18
CA ALA A 21 -10.26 -40.19 23.97
C ALA A 21 -10.18 -38.71 23.59
N GLN A 22 -11.26 -37.95 23.76
CA GLN A 22 -11.28 -36.50 23.52
C GLN A 22 -10.39 -35.74 24.49
N ASP A 23 -10.41 -36.07 25.77
CA ASP A 23 -9.53 -35.48 26.79
C ASP A 23 -8.07 -35.80 26.51
N ALA A 24 -7.72 -36.99 26.07
CA ALA A 24 -6.35 -37.37 25.70
C ALA A 24 -5.85 -36.59 24.48
N ALA A 25 -6.66 -36.39 23.46
CA ALA A 25 -6.32 -35.60 22.29
C ALA A 25 -6.13 -34.10 22.63
N VAL A 26 -7.00 -33.53 23.46
CA VAL A 26 -6.89 -32.15 23.93
C VAL A 26 -5.61 -31.96 24.76
N ASN A 27 -5.31 -32.87 25.68
CA ASN A 27 -4.09 -32.80 26.48
C ASN A 27 -2.83 -32.88 25.59
N LYS A 28 -2.86 -33.72 24.54
CA LYS A 28 -1.74 -33.81 23.60
C LYS A 28 -1.56 -32.53 22.77
N ILE A 29 -2.63 -31.87 22.37
CA ILE A 29 -2.59 -30.57 21.69
C ILE A 29 -1.96 -29.51 22.62
N ILE A 30 -2.37 -29.48 23.87
CA ILE A 30 -1.82 -28.54 24.87
C ILE A 30 -0.34 -28.82 25.09
N GLU A 31 0.06 -30.06 25.24
CA GLU A 31 1.48 -30.48 25.41
C GLU A 31 2.33 -30.00 24.21
N ILE A 32 1.90 -30.28 22.99
CA ILE A 32 2.60 -29.84 21.77
C ILE A 32 2.69 -28.30 21.73
N GLY A 33 1.61 -27.60 22.02
CA GLY A 33 1.57 -26.14 22.06
C GLY A 33 2.54 -25.52 23.09
N GLN A 34 2.86 -26.26 24.15
CA GLN A 34 3.80 -25.80 25.22
C GLN A 34 5.25 -26.24 24.97
N THR A 35 5.48 -27.41 24.36
CA THR A 35 6.81 -28.04 24.27
C THR A 35 7.41 -28.03 22.86
N ASP A 36 6.59 -28.03 21.81
CA ASP A 36 7.00 -28.07 20.41
C ASP A 36 6.21 -27.06 19.57
N ASN A 37 6.14 -25.82 20.04
CA ASN A 37 5.42 -24.75 19.36
C ASN A 37 6.25 -24.16 18.21
N GLN A 38 5.87 -24.45 16.97
CA GLN A 38 6.56 -24.01 15.75
C GLN A 38 5.96 -22.73 15.13
N VAL A 39 5.00 -22.06 15.80
CA VAL A 39 4.30 -20.89 15.25
C VAL A 39 5.26 -19.78 14.86
N MET A 40 6.27 -19.49 15.70
CA MET A 40 7.25 -18.44 15.41
C MET A 40 8.20 -18.81 14.26
N ASP A 41 8.55 -20.08 14.12
CA ASP A 41 9.36 -20.56 12.99
C ASP A 41 8.59 -20.44 11.68
N HIS A 42 7.32 -20.82 11.69
CA HIS A 42 6.44 -20.65 10.53
C HIS A 42 6.22 -19.17 10.19
N LEU A 43 6.07 -18.33 11.21
CA LEU A 43 5.96 -16.89 11.02
C LEU A 43 7.24 -16.31 10.39
N ASP A 44 8.42 -16.73 10.85
CA ASP A 44 9.71 -16.31 10.26
C ASP A 44 9.80 -16.68 8.79
N VAL A 45 9.46 -17.92 8.42
CA VAL A 45 9.46 -18.35 7.02
C VAL A 45 8.52 -17.49 6.18
N LEU A 46 7.27 -17.30 6.62
CA LEU A 46 6.27 -16.56 5.86
C LEU A 46 6.56 -15.05 5.77
N THR A 47 7.13 -14.44 6.81
CA THR A 47 7.32 -12.98 6.85
C THR A 47 8.71 -12.55 6.40
N ASN A 48 9.77 -13.26 6.80
CA ASN A 48 11.15 -12.85 6.57
C ASN A 48 11.79 -13.52 5.34
N ARG A 49 11.43 -14.78 5.04
CA ARG A 49 12.02 -15.51 3.90
C ARG A 49 11.17 -15.39 2.64
N ILE A 50 9.85 -15.50 2.74
CA ILE A 50 8.93 -15.35 1.60
C ILE A 50 8.51 -13.89 1.43
N GLY A 51 8.17 -13.20 2.52
CA GLY A 51 7.82 -11.78 2.54
C GLY A 51 6.39 -11.48 2.16
N GLY A 52 6.16 -10.30 1.57
CA GLY A 52 4.83 -9.81 1.20
C GLY A 52 4.18 -10.65 0.09
N ARG A 53 3.05 -11.24 0.40
CA ARG A 53 2.32 -12.22 -0.44
C ARG A 53 1.05 -11.59 -1.01
N VAL A 54 1.21 -10.68 -1.97
CA VAL A 54 0.03 -10.18 -2.71
C VAL A 54 -0.43 -11.23 -3.71
N ILE A 55 -1.75 -11.31 -3.93
CA ILE A 55 -2.34 -12.26 -4.88
C ILE A 55 -1.72 -12.02 -6.27
N GLY A 56 -1.41 -13.12 -6.99
CA GLY A 56 -0.77 -13.04 -8.29
C GLY A 56 0.72 -12.65 -8.24
N SER A 57 1.40 -12.92 -7.11
CA SER A 57 2.84 -12.79 -6.98
C SER A 57 3.53 -14.13 -6.77
N ASN A 58 4.78 -14.25 -7.22
CA ASN A 58 5.61 -15.43 -6.95
C ASN A 58 5.75 -15.72 -5.43
N ALA A 59 5.75 -14.68 -4.60
CA ALA A 59 5.80 -14.85 -3.15
C ALA A 59 4.51 -15.49 -2.61
N TYR A 60 3.35 -15.21 -3.22
CA TYR A 60 2.11 -15.89 -2.88
C TYR A 60 2.17 -17.37 -3.26
N ASP A 61 2.59 -17.68 -4.48
CA ASP A 61 2.69 -19.06 -4.97
C ASP A 61 3.68 -19.88 -4.15
N ASN A 62 4.87 -19.34 -3.87
CA ASN A 62 5.87 -19.97 -3.00
C ASN A 62 5.33 -20.24 -1.59
N ALA A 63 4.49 -19.35 -1.05
CA ALA A 63 3.86 -19.57 0.26
C ALA A 63 2.82 -20.69 0.21
N VAL A 64 2.02 -20.75 -0.85
CA VAL A 64 1.03 -21.83 -1.04
C VAL A 64 1.72 -23.18 -1.12
N GLU A 65 2.78 -23.32 -1.92
CA GLU A 65 3.57 -24.54 -2.03
C GLU A 65 4.22 -24.93 -0.70
N TRP A 66 4.78 -23.95 0.01
CA TRP A 66 5.38 -24.19 1.32
C TRP A 66 4.35 -24.67 2.35
N VAL A 67 3.16 -24.05 2.41
CA VAL A 67 2.08 -24.48 3.31
C VAL A 67 1.59 -25.87 2.96
N ALA A 68 1.44 -26.17 1.67
CA ALA A 68 1.06 -27.50 1.20
C ALA A 68 2.08 -28.56 1.62
N SER A 69 3.39 -28.26 1.50
CA SER A 69 4.44 -29.18 1.95
C SER A 69 4.37 -29.45 3.46
N LYS A 70 4.11 -28.42 4.27
CA LYS A 70 3.96 -28.55 5.73
C LYS A 70 2.76 -29.41 6.12
N PHE A 71 1.63 -29.22 5.47
CA PHE A 71 0.44 -30.06 5.71
C PHE A 71 0.70 -31.53 5.34
N THR A 72 1.40 -31.77 4.23
CA THR A 72 1.82 -33.12 3.83
C THR A 72 2.80 -33.75 4.84
N GLU A 73 3.78 -32.98 5.35
CA GLU A 73 4.70 -33.40 6.41
C GLU A 73 3.97 -33.83 7.69
N TRP A 74 2.84 -33.16 7.99
CA TRP A 74 1.98 -33.51 9.14
C TRP A 74 1.03 -34.69 8.86
N GLY A 75 1.11 -35.29 7.68
CA GLY A 75 0.30 -36.46 7.29
C GLY A 75 -1.10 -36.12 6.80
N LEU A 76 -1.34 -34.86 6.42
CA LEU A 76 -2.61 -34.44 5.83
C LEU A 76 -2.60 -34.66 4.31
N GLU A 77 -3.74 -35.01 3.75
CA GLU A 77 -3.98 -35.00 2.31
C GLU A 77 -4.22 -33.55 1.87
N VAL A 78 -3.50 -33.10 0.83
CA VAL A 78 -3.52 -31.71 0.37
C VAL A 78 -3.93 -31.64 -1.09
N GLU A 79 -4.91 -30.78 -1.38
CA GLU A 79 -5.32 -30.42 -2.72
C GLU A 79 -5.19 -28.92 -2.92
N LEU A 80 -4.53 -28.49 -4.00
CA LEU A 80 -4.47 -27.08 -4.41
C LEU A 80 -5.59 -26.82 -5.41
N GLN A 81 -6.50 -25.91 -5.07
CA GLN A 81 -7.61 -25.51 -5.92
C GLN A 81 -7.32 -24.15 -6.57
N GLU A 82 -7.53 -24.06 -7.88
CA GLU A 82 -7.49 -22.78 -8.57
C GLU A 82 -8.69 -21.93 -8.14
N ALA A 83 -8.40 -20.75 -7.54
CA ALA A 83 -9.43 -19.82 -7.07
C ALA A 83 -9.87 -18.83 -8.16
N GLY A 84 -9.06 -18.66 -9.22
CA GLY A 84 -9.32 -17.75 -10.34
C GLY A 84 -8.04 -17.18 -10.93
N THR A 85 -8.21 -16.37 -11.96
CA THR A 85 -7.11 -15.70 -12.66
C THR A 85 -7.22 -14.19 -12.51
N LEU A 86 -6.12 -13.53 -12.13
CA LEU A 86 -6.02 -12.08 -12.14
C LEU A 86 -5.46 -11.59 -13.48
N PRO A 87 -5.99 -10.49 -14.03
CA PRO A 87 -5.48 -9.93 -15.29
C PRO A 87 -4.05 -9.40 -15.17
N VAL A 88 -3.63 -8.99 -13.97
CA VAL A 88 -2.29 -8.46 -13.69
C VAL A 88 -1.75 -9.05 -12.41
N GLY A 89 -0.58 -9.68 -12.46
CA GLY A 89 0.21 -10.06 -11.30
C GLY A 89 1.13 -8.92 -10.85
N PHE A 90 1.74 -9.07 -9.66
CA PHE A 90 2.69 -8.10 -9.14
C PHE A 90 3.85 -8.77 -8.41
N ASN A 91 5.04 -8.55 -8.91
CA ASN A 91 6.28 -8.92 -8.21
C ASN A 91 7.09 -7.67 -7.91
N ARG A 92 7.51 -7.53 -6.66
CA ARG A 92 8.36 -6.41 -6.24
C ARG A 92 9.81 -6.74 -6.58
N GLY A 93 10.39 -5.94 -7.46
CA GLY A 93 11.82 -5.97 -7.77
C GLY A 93 12.64 -5.18 -6.75
N PRO A 94 13.98 -5.17 -6.88
CA PRO A 94 14.84 -4.30 -6.11
C PRO A 94 14.59 -2.84 -6.50
N TRP A 95 14.69 -1.94 -5.52
CA TRP A 95 14.57 -0.50 -5.74
C TRP A 95 15.63 0.24 -4.94
N PHE A 96 16.05 1.37 -5.48
CA PHE A 96 16.93 2.31 -4.79
C PHE A 96 16.61 3.73 -5.24
N GLY A 97 16.95 4.70 -4.42
CA GLY A 97 16.83 6.11 -4.74
C GLY A 97 17.90 6.92 -4.04
N LYS A 98 18.31 8.01 -4.66
CA LYS A 98 19.36 8.89 -4.15
C LYS A 98 19.05 10.32 -4.50
N LEU A 99 19.13 11.21 -3.52
CA LEU A 99 19.22 12.65 -3.77
C LEU A 99 20.65 12.98 -4.20
N LEU A 100 20.79 13.68 -5.31
CA LEU A 100 22.10 14.11 -5.83
C LEU A 100 22.41 15.55 -5.38
N GLY A 101 23.68 15.90 -5.26
CA GLY A 101 24.15 17.23 -4.87
C GLY A 101 25.03 17.19 -3.62
N GLU A 102 25.41 18.38 -3.11
CA GLU A 102 26.31 18.50 -1.95
C GLU A 102 25.75 17.86 -0.67
N ASN A 103 24.42 17.91 -0.49
CA ASN A 103 23.70 17.26 0.61
C ASN A 103 23.04 15.97 0.16
N GLY A 104 23.66 15.22 -0.77
CA GLY A 104 23.14 13.98 -1.29
C GLY A 104 22.92 12.93 -0.22
N MET A 105 21.80 12.18 -0.33
CA MET A 105 21.48 11.11 0.62
C MET A 105 20.84 9.93 -0.10
N GLU A 106 21.00 8.73 0.45
CA GLU A 106 20.22 7.58 0.06
C GLU A 106 18.80 7.70 0.60
N LEU A 107 17.82 7.37 -0.24
CA LEU A 107 16.41 7.54 0.10
C LEU A 107 15.82 6.23 0.63
N HIS A 108 15.16 6.32 1.78
CA HIS A 108 14.41 5.22 2.38
C HIS A 108 12.93 5.36 1.98
N PHE A 109 12.47 4.49 1.11
CA PHE A 109 11.11 4.55 0.59
C PHE A 109 10.54 3.16 0.27
N VAL A 110 9.24 3.12 0.09
CA VAL A 110 8.51 1.96 -0.42
C VAL A 110 7.60 2.40 -1.57
N THR A 111 7.19 1.44 -2.38
CA THR A 111 6.23 1.66 -3.47
C THR A 111 4.98 0.82 -3.21
N PRO A 112 3.77 1.33 -3.45
CA PRO A 112 2.55 0.53 -3.34
C PRO A 112 2.56 -0.65 -4.31
N SER A 113 1.81 -1.71 -3.98
CA SER A 113 1.65 -2.84 -4.88
C SER A 113 0.78 -2.47 -6.08
N TYR A 114 0.97 -3.16 -7.20
CA TYR A 114 0.28 -2.91 -8.47
C TYR A 114 0.50 -1.50 -9.02
N THR A 115 1.68 -0.92 -8.80
CA THR A 115 2.11 0.34 -9.40
C THR A 115 3.29 0.10 -10.33
N ALA A 116 3.49 1.02 -11.28
CA ALA A 116 4.56 0.89 -12.25
C ALA A 116 5.96 1.01 -11.61
N GLY A 117 6.91 0.25 -12.14
CA GLY A 117 8.34 0.46 -11.93
C GLY A 117 8.92 1.41 -12.98
N THR A 118 10.25 1.62 -12.91
CA THR A 118 11.00 2.38 -13.91
C THR A 118 11.58 1.49 -15.00
N LYS A 119 11.75 2.02 -16.19
CA LYS A 119 12.56 1.39 -17.26
C LYS A 119 14.02 1.80 -17.05
N GLY A 120 14.72 1.10 -16.13
CA GLY A 120 16.09 1.45 -15.74
C GLY A 120 16.14 2.66 -14.78
N VAL A 121 17.34 3.19 -14.57
CA VAL A 121 17.58 4.33 -13.68
C VAL A 121 17.01 5.61 -14.28
N GLN A 122 16.13 6.28 -13.55
CA GLN A 122 15.55 7.56 -13.92
C GLN A 122 16.20 8.69 -13.12
N ARG A 123 16.59 9.77 -13.80
CA ARG A 123 17.15 10.96 -13.19
C ARG A 123 16.29 12.16 -13.58
N GLY A 124 15.92 12.98 -12.61
CA GLY A 124 15.15 14.19 -12.84
C GLY A 124 15.29 15.17 -11.71
N HIS A 125 14.92 16.40 -11.99
CA HIS A 125 14.81 17.43 -10.96
C HIS A 125 13.53 17.22 -10.13
N VAL A 126 13.46 17.90 -8.99
CA VAL A 126 12.34 17.79 -8.06
C VAL A 126 11.53 19.07 -8.11
N LEU A 127 10.21 18.95 -8.18
CA LEU A 127 9.25 20.05 -8.11
C LEU A 127 8.23 19.77 -7.01
N GLN A 128 7.63 20.81 -6.45
CA GLN A 128 6.43 20.67 -5.61
C GLN A 128 5.18 20.65 -6.48
N GLU A 129 4.15 19.92 -6.04
CA GLU A 129 2.89 19.92 -6.78
C GLU A 129 2.22 21.30 -6.76
N PRO A 130 1.54 21.69 -7.85
CA PRO A 130 0.72 22.88 -7.88
C PRO A 130 -0.59 22.67 -7.09
N LEU A 131 -1.03 23.71 -6.40
CA LEU A 131 -2.29 23.72 -5.65
C LEU A 131 -3.40 24.50 -6.37
N THR A 132 -3.04 25.32 -7.35
CA THR A 132 -3.95 26.15 -8.15
C THR A 132 -3.68 25.99 -9.63
N GLN A 133 -4.69 26.30 -10.47
CA GLN A 133 -4.54 26.30 -11.93
C GLN A 133 -3.41 27.24 -12.40
N SER A 134 -3.30 28.41 -11.80
CA SER A 134 -2.25 29.38 -12.14
C SER A 134 -0.83 28.87 -11.84
N GLU A 135 -0.67 28.09 -10.75
CA GLU A 135 0.61 27.46 -10.42
C GLU A 135 0.92 26.35 -11.42
N PHE A 136 -0.06 25.49 -11.74
CA PHE A 136 0.12 24.46 -12.74
C PHE A 136 0.52 25.04 -14.10
N ASP A 137 -0.15 26.08 -14.57
CA ASP A 137 0.13 26.71 -15.86
C ASP A 137 1.54 27.29 -15.94
N ARG A 138 2.04 27.86 -14.82
CA ARG A 138 3.41 28.40 -14.73
C ARG A 138 4.48 27.32 -14.77
N MET A 139 4.23 26.15 -14.14
CA MET A 139 5.23 25.09 -14.01
C MET A 139 5.11 24.00 -15.08
N LYS A 140 4.04 23.99 -15.88
CA LYS A 140 3.74 22.95 -16.88
C LYS A 140 4.94 22.63 -17.77
N GLY A 141 5.69 23.63 -18.20
CA GLY A 141 6.88 23.43 -19.06
C GLY A 141 8.06 22.74 -18.35
N GLN A 142 8.05 22.68 -17.02
CA GLN A 142 9.11 22.06 -16.21
C GLN A 142 8.76 20.65 -15.75
N LEU A 143 7.52 20.19 -15.95
CA LEU A 143 7.04 18.89 -15.45
C LEU A 143 7.67 17.71 -16.18
N LYS A 144 8.04 17.87 -17.45
CA LYS A 144 8.65 16.78 -18.21
C LYS A 144 9.97 16.34 -17.59
N GLY A 145 10.04 15.06 -17.22
CA GLY A 145 11.22 14.49 -16.60
C GLY A 145 11.42 14.91 -15.13
N ALA A 146 10.42 15.48 -14.47
CA ALA A 146 10.45 15.84 -13.07
C ALA A 146 9.95 14.73 -12.16
N TRP A 147 10.47 14.68 -10.93
CA TRP A 147 9.87 14.03 -9.78
C TRP A 147 9.04 15.07 -9.01
N VAL A 148 7.79 14.76 -8.69
CA VAL A 148 6.89 15.72 -8.06
C VAL A 148 6.64 15.34 -6.60
N LEU A 149 7.00 16.26 -5.69
CA LEU A 149 6.66 16.15 -4.27
C LEU A 149 5.19 16.48 -4.08
N ILE A 150 4.44 15.54 -3.55
CA ILE A 150 3.01 15.66 -3.29
C ILE A 150 2.79 16.06 -1.84
N ASN A 151 1.95 17.06 -1.62
CA ASN A 151 1.64 17.54 -0.29
C ASN A 151 0.86 16.51 0.55
N GLY A 152 0.88 16.72 1.86
CA GLY A 152 0.22 15.83 2.82
C GLY A 152 1.03 14.59 3.17
N LYS A 153 0.55 13.87 4.19
CA LYS A 153 1.12 12.60 4.65
C LYS A 153 0.34 11.42 4.06
N ASN A 154 1.04 10.32 3.85
CA ASN A 154 0.46 9.09 3.34
C ASN A 154 0.86 7.91 4.26
N VAL A 155 -0.05 6.98 4.47
CA VAL A 155 0.20 5.77 5.26
C VAL A 155 0.59 4.56 4.41
N GLY A 156 0.91 4.78 3.13
CA GLY A 156 1.34 3.74 2.19
C GLY A 156 0.36 3.43 1.07
N TRP A 157 -0.77 4.13 0.95
CA TRP A 157 -1.73 3.96 -0.13
C TRP A 157 -1.21 4.51 -1.46
N PRO A 158 -1.58 3.89 -2.60
CA PRO A 158 -1.29 4.46 -3.92
C PRO A 158 -1.90 5.85 -4.08
N VAL A 159 -1.33 6.66 -4.98
CA VAL A 159 -1.98 7.90 -5.44
C VAL A 159 -3.28 7.51 -6.14
N ASP A 160 -4.40 7.98 -5.60
CA ASP A 160 -5.71 7.68 -6.18
C ASP A 160 -5.89 8.34 -7.54
N ARG A 161 -6.22 7.53 -8.55
CA ARG A 161 -6.46 7.90 -9.95
C ARG A 161 -7.87 7.56 -10.43
N SER A 162 -8.75 7.17 -9.51
CA SER A 162 -10.14 6.86 -9.84
C SER A 162 -10.90 8.10 -10.34
N ALA A 163 -11.98 7.89 -11.08
CA ALA A 163 -12.88 8.96 -11.50
C ALA A 163 -13.49 9.71 -10.30
N LYS A 164 -13.67 9.03 -9.18
CA LYS A 164 -14.10 9.65 -7.92
C LYS A 164 -13.02 10.58 -7.37
N GLY A 165 -11.75 10.14 -7.37
CA GLY A 165 -10.60 10.97 -7.00
C GLY A 165 -10.49 12.21 -7.88
N ASP A 166 -10.64 12.06 -9.18
CA ASP A 166 -10.62 13.17 -10.14
C ASP A 166 -11.74 14.22 -9.87
N SER A 167 -12.95 13.78 -9.53
CA SER A 167 -14.05 14.68 -9.18
C SER A 167 -13.74 15.48 -7.91
N ILE A 168 -13.19 14.84 -6.88
CA ILE A 168 -12.79 15.49 -5.63
C ILE A 168 -11.65 16.50 -5.89
N ARG A 169 -10.64 16.13 -6.67
CA ARG A 169 -9.54 17.03 -7.07
C ARG A 169 -10.05 18.24 -7.80
N ALA A 170 -10.95 18.08 -8.76
CA ALA A 170 -11.55 19.18 -9.51
C ALA A 170 -12.30 20.18 -8.59
N ALA A 171 -13.04 19.68 -7.60
CA ALA A 171 -13.72 20.52 -6.62
C ALA A 171 -12.72 21.31 -5.75
N ILE A 172 -11.66 20.67 -5.25
CA ILE A 172 -10.63 21.31 -4.44
C ILE A 172 -9.83 22.34 -5.25
N ILE A 173 -9.47 22.04 -6.50
CA ILE A 173 -8.80 22.98 -7.40
C ILE A 173 -9.66 24.23 -7.61
N SER A 174 -10.98 24.05 -7.84
CA SER A 174 -11.90 25.18 -7.98
C SER A 174 -11.93 26.05 -6.73
N GLU A 175 -12.03 25.45 -5.55
CA GLU A 175 -12.01 26.16 -4.27
C GLU A 175 -10.67 26.87 -4.00
N ASN A 176 -9.56 26.21 -4.29
CA ASN A 176 -8.23 26.82 -4.18
C ASN A 176 -8.05 28.01 -5.12
N ASN A 177 -8.61 27.94 -6.34
CA ASN A 177 -8.60 29.07 -7.27
C ASN A 177 -9.37 30.26 -6.72
N GLU A 178 -10.53 30.06 -6.11
CA GLU A 178 -11.29 31.14 -5.48
C GLU A 178 -10.54 31.72 -4.25
N THR A 179 -9.95 30.85 -3.44
CA THR A 179 -9.12 31.28 -2.30
C THR A 179 -7.91 32.08 -2.76
N ALA A 180 -7.24 31.66 -3.83
CA ALA A 180 -6.09 32.39 -4.39
C ALA A 180 -6.49 33.79 -4.91
N LYS A 181 -7.70 33.95 -5.48
CA LYS A 181 -8.23 35.27 -5.87
C LYS A 181 -8.43 36.18 -4.66
N LYS A 182 -9.02 35.65 -3.58
CA LYS A 182 -9.20 36.41 -2.32
C LYS A 182 -7.85 36.79 -1.71
N ASN A 183 -6.89 35.87 -1.70
CA ASN A 183 -5.55 36.12 -1.22
C ASN A 183 -4.83 37.24 -2.00
N ARG A 184 -5.04 37.31 -3.31
CA ARG A 184 -4.52 38.41 -4.13
C ARG A 184 -5.12 39.75 -3.69
N GLN A 185 -6.43 39.83 -3.41
CA GLN A 185 -7.07 41.04 -2.88
C GLN A 185 -6.49 41.44 -1.52
N ILE A 186 -6.33 40.47 -0.61
CA ILE A 186 -5.69 40.70 0.71
C ILE A 186 -4.28 41.26 0.55
N MET A 187 -3.47 40.71 -0.35
CA MET A 187 -2.11 41.23 -0.61
C MET A 187 -2.14 42.63 -1.17
N GLU A 188 -3.03 42.93 -2.08
CA GLU A 188 -3.20 44.29 -2.64
C GLU A 188 -3.63 45.30 -1.56
N ASP A 189 -4.57 44.92 -0.70
CA ASP A 189 -5.06 45.77 0.41
C ASP A 189 -3.97 45.95 1.47
N ASN A 190 -3.22 44.91 1.80
CA ASN A 190 -2.07 44.99 2.71
C ASN A 190 -1.03 45.99 2.17
N TRP A 191 -0.72 45.92 0.87
CA TRP A 191 0.22 46.82 0.23
C TRP A 191 -0.27 48.26 0.23
N ARG A 192 -1.56 48.52 -0.10
CA ARG A 192 -2.15 49.85 -0.15
C ARG A 192 -2.26 50.53 1.22
N ASN A 193 -2.61 49.74 2.24
CA ASN A 193 -2.95 50.25 3.57
C ASN A 193 -1.81 50.05 4.59
N ASN A 194 -0.67 49.51 4.16
CA ASN A 194 0.45 49.11 5.02
C ASN A 194 0.01 48.23 6.21
N THR A 195 -0.82 47.22 5.92
CA THR A 195 -1.33 46.23 6.88
C THR A 195 -0.73 44.85 6.59
N ASP A 196 -0.83 43.93 7.54
CA ASP A 196 -0.35 42.54 7.44
C ASP A 196 -1.48 41.56 7.80
N ASN A 197 -2.56 41.61 7.04
CA ASN A 197 -3.64 40.65 7.21
C ASN A 197 -3.19 39.27 6.72
N PRO A 198 -3.49 38.19 7.45
CA PRO A 198 -3.09 36.84 7.08
C PRO A 198 -3.79 36.36 5.82
N LEU A 199 -3.07 35.61 4.99
CA LEU A 199 -3.63 34.92 3.83
C LEU A 199 -4.46 33.71 4.26
N LEU A 200 -5.49 33.41 3.49
CA LEU A 200 -6.32 32.22 3.67
C LEU A 200 -5.53 30.98 3.22
N PRO A 201 -5.57 29.86 3.98
CA PRO A 201 -4.90 28.64 3.61
C PRO A 201 -5.56 27.99 2.38
N LEU A 202 -4.74 27.41 1.51
CA LEU A 202 -5.20 26.53 0.43
C LEU A 202 -5.47 25.13 0.98
N LYS A 203 -6.41 24.41 0.38
CA LYS A 203 -6.68 23.02 0.74
C LYS A 203 -5.66 22.07 0.13
N GLU A 204 -5.16 21.15 0.95
CA GLU A 204 -4.20 20.11 0.60
C GLU A 204 -4.72 18.70 0.96
N ASP A 205 -6.02 18.55 1.25
CA ASP A 205 -6.59 17.31 1.80
C ASP A 205 -6.60 16.14 0.80
N VAL A 206 -6.57 16.44 -0.50
CA VAL A 206 -6.46 15.47 -1.57
C VAL A 206 -5.17 15.71 -2.35
N PRO A 207 -4.10 14.96 -2.06
CA PRO A 207 -2.82 15.13 -2.73
C PRO A 207 -2.88 14.74 -4.22
N ALA A 208 -1.87 15.18 -4.97
CA ALA A 208 -1.77 15.05 -6.43
C ALA A 208 -2.98 15.70 -7.15
N LEU A 209 -3.27 16.96 -6.79
CA LEU A 209 -4.43 17.69 -7.32
C LEU A 209 -4.50 17.70 -8.85
N PHE A 210 -3.36 17.81 -9.52
CA PHE A 210 -3.25 17.80 -10.98
C PHE A 210 -2.69 16.47 -11.51
N TYR A 211 -3.03 15.33 -10.86
CA TYR A 211 -2.45 14.02 -11.15
C TYR A 211 -2.42 13.70 -12.64
N LYS A 212 -3.58 13.73 -13.31
CA LYS A 212 -3.72 13.38 -14.73
C LYS A 212 -2.91 14.32 -15.63
N GLN A 213 -3.03 15.62 -15.40
CA GLN A 213 -2.34 16.64 -16.19
C GLN A 213 -0.80 16.56 -16.02
N MET A 214 -0.33 16.21 -14.81
CA MET A 214 1.10 16.01 -14.56
C MET A 214 1.62 14.75 -15.25
N CYS A 215 0.86 13.65 -15.24
CA CYS A 215 1.17 12.45 -16.01
C CYS A 215 1.27 12.76 -17.51
N GLU A 216 0.26 13.45 -18.07
CA GLU A 216 0.24 13.89 -19.48
C GLU A 216 1.41 14.82 -19.84
N ALA A 217 1.88 15.61 -18.86
CA ALA A 217 3.05 16.48 -19.04
C ALA A 217 4.39 15.73 -18.98
N GLY A 218 4.40 14.44 -18.64
CA GLY A 218 5.56 13.56 -18.69
C GLY A 218 6.43 13.58 -17.43
N VAL A 219 5.84 13.65 -16.25
CA VAL A 219 6.57 13.46 -14.98
C VAL A 219 7.12 12.03 -14.88
N LEU A 220 8.22 11.86 -14.14
CA LEU A 220 8.81 10.55 -13.87
C LEU A 220 8.03 9.79 -12.78
N GLY A 221 7.43 10.52 -11.86
CA GLY A 221 6.65 9.95 -10.76
C GLY A 221 6.36 10.93 -9.65
N PHE A 222 5.68 10.43 -8.63
CA PHE A 222 5.22 11.17 -7.47
C PHE A 222 5.92 10.68 -6.20
N ILE A 223 6.25 11.60 -5.33
CA ILE A 223 6.89 11.33 -4.05
C ILE A 223 6.01 11.92 -2.94
N GLN A 224 5.46 11.05 -2.10
CA GLN A 224 4.66 11.44 -0.94
C GLN A 224 5.42 11.17 0.35
N SER A 225 5.24 12.04 1.34
CA SER A 225 5.69 11.80 2.70
C SER A 225 4.94 10.62 3.31
N ALA A 226 5.65 9.67 3.90
CA ALA A 226 5.06 8.52 4.57
C ALA A 226 5.56 8.37 6.00
N THR A 227 4.63 8.05 6.91
CA THR A 227 4.93 7.83 8.32
C THR A 227 5.80 6.59 8.52
N VAL A 228 6.78 6.69 9.40
CA VAL A 228 7.64 5.57 9.80
C VAL A 228 6.94 4.75 10.90
N PRO A 229 6.98 3.40 10.85
CA PRO A 229 7.61 2.55 9.83
C PRO A 229 6.90 2.59 8.49
N LEU A 230 7.70 2.61 7.41
CA LEU A 230 7.17 2.68 6.05
C LEU A 230 6.31 1.46 5.72
N ARG A 231 5.19 1.73 5.04
CA ARG A 231 4.24 0.71 4.60
C ARG A 231 3.95 0.87 3.11
N ALA A 232 3.76 -0.26 2.44
CA ALA A 232 3.25 -0.30 1.08
C ALA A 232 1.88 -0.99 1.10
N LEU A 233 0.85 -0.25 0.76
CA LEU A 233 -0.53 -0.72 0.72
C LEU A 233 -1.01 -0.80 -0.73
N TYR A 234 -2.15 -1.42 -0.95
CA TYR A 234 -2.83 -1.42 -2.23
C TYR A 234 -4.35 -1.43 -2.01
N ASP A 235 -5.08 -0.84 -2.94
CA ASP A 235 -6.53 -0.89 -2.89
C ASP A 235 -6.99 -2.30 -3.31
N LYS A 236 -7.66 -2.99 -2.39
CA LYS A 236 -8.21 -4.33 -2.67
C LYS A 236 -9.28 -4.31 -3.76
N ALA A 237 -9.98 -3.21 -3.92
CA ALA A 237 -11.02 -3.09 -4.94
C ALA A 237 -10.44 -3.11 -6.37
N ILE A 238 -9.19 -2.67 -6.55
CA ILE A 238 -8.57 -2.59 -7.89
C ILE A 238 -8.42 -3.95 -8.55
N ILE A 239 -8.20 -5.03 -7.79
CA ILE A 239 -8.05 -6.38 -8.35
C ILE A 239 -9.37 -6.98 -8.84
N HIS A 240 -10.51 -6.38 -8.44
CA HIS A 240 -11.85 -6.77 -8.89
C HIS A 240 -12.41 -5.81 -9.96
N ASP A 241 -11.65 -4.76 -10.30
CA ASP A 241 -12.04 -3.81 -11.34
C ASP A 241 -11.76 -4.44 -12.72
N PRO A 242 -12.76 -4.61 -13.58
CA PRO A 242 -12.59 -5.18 -14.92
C PRO A 242 -11.68 -4.33 -15.83
N THR A 243 -11.46 -3.07 -15.48
CA THR A 243 -10.52 -2.17 -16.18
C THR A 243 -9.06 -2.34 -15.72
N PHE A 244 -8.81 -3.16 -14.70
CA PHE A 244 -7.48 -3.42 -14.19
C PHE A 244 -6.71 -4.37 -15.11
N THR A 245 -6.09 -3.81 -16.13
CA THR A 245 -5.29 -4.51 -17.15
C THR A 245 -3.93 -3.84 -17.28
N PHE A 246 -2.98 -4.49 -17.94
CA PHE A 246 -1.65 -3.91 -18.19
C PHE A 246 -1.72 -2.56 -18.89
N ASP A 247 -2.64 -2.38 -19.83
CA ASP A 247 -2.80 -1.13 -20.59
C ASP A 247 -3.32 0.02 -19.74
N ASN A 248 -3.95 -0.28 -18.62
CA ASN A 248 -4.56 0.70 -17.70
C ASN A 248 -3.75 0.89 -16.40
N LEU A 249 -2.57 0.28 -16.27
CA LEU A 249 -1.68 0.54 -15.15
C LEU A 249 -1.10 1.97 -15.21
N PRO A 250 -0.79 2.59 -14.04
CA PRO A 250 -0.07 3.86 -14.04
C PRO A 250 1.29 3.69 -14.68
N GLU A 251 1.62 4.56 -15.63
CA GLU A 251 2.94 4.57 -16.27
C GLU A 251 4.02 5.26 -15.42
N VAL A 252 3.62 5.96 -14.37
CA VAL A 252 4.50 6.75 -13.50
C VAL A 252 4.70 6.10 -12.14
N CYS A 253 5.90 6.29 -11.59
CA CYS A 253 6.23 5.73 -10.29
C CYS A 253 5.51 6.44 -9.15
N ASP A 254 5.17 5.68 -8.11
CA ASP A 254 4.58 6.18 -6.88
C ASP A 254 5.47 5.80 -5.69
N ILE A 255 6.07 6.80 -5.06
CA ILE A 255 7.07 6.65 -4.01
C ILE A 255 6.51 7.17 -2.68
N LYS A 256 6.58 6.33 -1.65
CA LYS A 256 6.28 6.70 -0.26
C LYS A 256 7.61 6.84 0.48
N LEU A 257 8.08 8.09 0.59
CA LEU A 257 9.37 8.45 1.16
C LEU A 257 9.25 8.65 2.67
N ASP A 258 10.26 8.23 3.42
CA ASP A 258 10.43 8.55 4.83
C ASP A 258 10.13 10.04 5.11
N GLU A 259 9.27 10.32 6.09
CA GLU A 259 8.78 11.68 6.38
C GLU A 259 9.90 12.66 6.76
N HIS A 260 10.97 12.20 7.38
CA HIS A 260 12.10 13.05 7.76
C HIS A 260 12.93 13.42 6.52
N GLN A 261 13.14 12.45 5.62
CA GLN A 261 13.83 12.70 4.35
C GLN A 261 13.00 13.57 3.42
N TYR A 262 11.68 13.33 3.35
CA TYR A 262 10.77 14.21 2.61
C TYR A 262 10.84 15.65 3.08
N ALA A 263 10.82 15.88 4.41
CA ALA A 263 10.94 17.22 4.99
C ALA A 263 12.30 17.87 4.69
N ALA A 264 13.37 17.08 4.61
CA ALA A 264 14.69 17.58 4.25
C ALA A 264 14.80 18.01 2.77
N ILE A 265 14.10 17.32 1.87
CA ILE A 265 14.07 17.66 0.43
C ILE A 265 13.15 18.86 0.15
N LYS A 266 12.09 19.02 0.92
CA LYS A 266 11.10 20.11 0.74
C LYS A 266 11.64 21.49 1.17
N LYS A 267 12.70 21.54 1.99
CA LYS A 267 13.38 22.79 2.42
C LYS A 267 14.16 23.43 1.27
#